data_9ae133882b6609c6579b1ea607048bc4
#
_entry.id   9ae133882b6609c6579b1ea607048bc4
#
_cell.length_a   1.000
_cell.length_b   1.000
_cell.length_c   1.000
_cell.angle_alpha   90.00
_cell.angle_beta   90.00
_cell.angle_gamma   90.00
#
_symmetry.space_group_name_H-M   'P 1'
#
loop_
_entity.id
_entity.type
_entity.pdbx_description
1 polymer ?
#
loop_
_entity_poly.entity_id
_entity_poly.type
_entity_poly.pdbx_seq_one_letter_code
_entity_poly.pdbx_strand_id
1 'polypeptide(L)'
;MILIAGCDQTDTQTPALKSRLSTLCALDVINGSQGLVVEAKTQTVDFRGWAVDSETKTVPTNVNVVLTNKQGHTYAFSHSQRNPRPDVVKALNQENYLQSGYRVLADVSSLTNDTYLISLQMPTEDSVITCKTRKVLLLKQ
;
A
#
# COMPACT_ATOMS: atom_id res chain seq x y z
N MET A 1 43.43 -1.86 -26.91
CA MET A 1 42.86 -1.74 -26.49
C MET A 1 41.84 -1.61 -25.86
N ILE A 2 41.40 -1.50 -25.68
CA ILE A 2 40.60 -1.42 -25.02
C ILE A 2 39.60 -1.30 -24.62
N LEU A 3 39.11 -1.36 -24.49
CA LEU A 3 38.21 -1.24 -24.05
C LEU A 3 37.38 -1.14 -23.33
N ILE A 4 36.90 -1.09 -23.13
CA ILE A 4 36.15 -1.01 -22.37
C ILE A 4 35.21 -0.96 -22.03
N ALA A 5 34.88 -1.01 -22.03
CA ALA A 5 33.93 -0.94 -21.52
C ALA A 5 33.05 -1.02 -21.04
N GLY A 6 32.59 -0.99 -20.91
CA GLY A 6 31.69 -1.00 -20.32
C GLY A 6 30.98 -0.81 -19.62
N CYS A 7 31.00 -0.53 -19.59
CA CYS A 7 30.37 -0.38 -18.86
C CYS A 7 29.57 -0.10 -18.44
N ASP A 8 29.50 0.03 -18.50
CA ASP A 8 28.76 0.25 -17.96
C ASP A 8 27.78 0.52 -17.77
N GLN A 9 27.59 0.43 -18.00
CA GLN A 9 26.61 0.55 -17.69
C GLN A 9 25.81 0.62 -17.03
N THR A 10 25.99 0.46 -16.94
CA THR A 10 25.29 0.40 -16.19
C THR A 10 24.76 1.28 -15.61
N ASP A 11 25.09 1.82 -15.66
CA ASP A 11 24.63 2.76 -15.07
C ASP A 11 23.57 3.41 -15.52
N THR A 12 23.40 3.13 -16.32
CA THR A 12 22.41 3.60 -16.79
C THR A 12 21.26 3.23 -16.21
N GLN A 13 21.24 3.20 -15.51
CA GLN A 13 20.29 2.72 -14.95
C GLN A 13 19.29 3.59 -14.49
N THR A 14 18.12 3.08 -14.35
CA THR A 14 17.02 3.69 -13.67
C THR A 14 17.44 3.99 -12.24
N PRO A 15 17.41 5.21 -11.79
CA PRO A 15 17.68 5.49 -10.39
C PRO A 15 16.69 4.74 -9.52
N ALA A 16 17.14 4.24 -8.40
CA ALA A 16 16.28 3.63 -7.42
C ALA A 16 15.28 4.67 -6.89
N LEU A 17 14.01 4.27 -6.74
CA LEU A 17 13.02 5.13 -6.15
C LEU A 17 13.33 5.38 -4.67
N LYS A 18 13.08 6.60 -4.24
CA LYS A 18 13.22 6.94 -2.84
C LYS A 18 12.11 6.25 -2.05
N SER A 19 12.45 5.78 -0.86
CA SER A 19 11.48 5.20 0.04
C SER A 19 11.18 6.21 1.15
N ARG A 20 9.90 6.50 1.33
CA ARG A 20 9.43 7.42 2.37
C ARG A 20 8.38 6.73 3.24
N LEU A 21 8.34 7.08 4.50
CA LEU A 21 7.32 6.58 5.42
C LEU A 21 6.26 7.66 5.61
N SER A 22 5.02 7.25 5.68
CA SER A 22 3.91 8.13 6.03
C SER A 22 3.19 7.56 7.24
N THR A 23 2.74 8.46 8.11
CA THR A 23 1.87 8.13 9.23
C THR A 23 0.43 8.60 9.02
N LEU A 24 0.18 9.34 7.94
CA LEU A 24 -1.15 9.83 7.62
C LEU A 24 -1.86 8.85 6.69
N CYS A 25 -2.29 7.75 7.28
CA CYS A 25 -3.03 6.71 6.61
C CYS A 25 -3.73 5.83 7.64
N ALA A 26 -4.71 5.10 7.18
CA ALA A 26 -5.38 4.11 8.00
C ALA A 26 -5.94 3.00 7.12
N LEU A 27 -5.92 1.79 7.67
CA LEU A 27 -6.68 0.67 7.15
C LEU A 27 -7.84 0.47 8.11
N ASP A 28 -9.02 0.92 7.71
CA ASP A 28 -10.17 0.97 8.62
C ASP A 28 -10.87 -0.37 8.71
N VAL A 29 -11.13 -1.00 7.57
CA VAL A 29 -11.87 -2.26 7.54
C VAL A 29 -11.24 -3.25 6.57
N ILE A 30 -11.33 -4.52 6.93
CA ILE A 30 -10.97 -5.66 6.09
C ILE A 30 -12.18 -6.56 6.04
N ASN A 31 -12.77 -6.78 4.87
CA ASN A 31 -14.01 -7.55 4.71
C ASN A 31 -15.11 -7.06 5.66
N GLY A 32 -15.19 -5.74 5.85
CA GLY A 32 -16.18 -5.13 6.75
C GLY A 32 -15.84 -5.19 8.23
N SER A 33 -14.73 -5.81 8.64
CA SER A 33 -14.33 -5.91 10.02
C SER A 33 -13.34 -4.80 10.39
N GLN A 34 -13.54 -4.18 11.55
CA GLN A 34 -12.68 -3.15 12.09
C GLN A 34 -11.59 -3.68 13.02
N GLY A 35 -11.54 -4.98 13.25
CA GLY A 35 -10.59 -5.58 14.17
C GLY A 35 -9.14 -5.44 13.73
N LEU A 36 -8.22 -5.57 14.69
CA LEU A 36 -6.78 -5.57 14.40
C LEU A 36 -6.32 -6.88 13.76
N VAL A 37 -6.97 -7.97 14.11
CA VAL A 37 -6.70 -9.28 13.52
C VAL A 37 -7.99 -9.72 12.83
N VAL A 38 -7.92 -9.91 11.53
CA VAL A 38 -9.08 -10.30 10.73
C VAL A 38 -8.81 -11.63 10.07
N GLU A 39 -9.68 -12.59 10.33
CA GLU A 39 -9.64 -13.89 9.65
C GLU A 39 -10.45 -13.82 8.37
N ALA A 40 -9.85 -14.25 7.26
CA ALA A 40 -10.52 -14.27 5.97
C ALA A 40 -10.50 -15.69 5.41
N LYS A 41 -11.67 -16.14 4.98
CA LYS A 41 -11.88 -17.46 4.35
C LYS A 41 -12.23 -17.34 2.89
N THR A 42 -12.25 -16.14 2.38
CA THR A 42 -12.66 -15.83 1.01
C THR A 42 -11.47 -15.75 0.08
N GLN A 43 -11.71 -15.92 -1.22
CA GLN A 43 -10.69 -15.77 -2.24
C GLN A 43 -10.38 -14.30 -2.55
N THR A 44 -11.33 -13.42 -2.28
CA THR A 44 -11.16 -11.98 -2.44
C THR A 44 -11.29 -11.31 -1.09
N VAL A 45 -10.35 -10.42 -0.79
CA VAL A 45 -10.34 -9.65 0.44
C VAL A 45 -10.50 -8.17 0.10
N ASP A 46 -11.41 -7.51 0.79
CA ASP A 46 -11.77 -6.11 0.58
C ASP A 46 -11.11 -5.26 1.66
N PHE A 47 -10.13 -4.43 1.25
CA PHE A 47 -9.42 -3.52 2.14
C PHE A 47 -9.90 -2.11 1.90
N ARG A 48 -10.27 -1.38 2.95
CA ARG A 48 -10.73 0.01 2.84
C ARG A 48 -10.13 0.86 3.93
N GLY A 49 -9.81 2.10 3.56
CA GLY A 49 -9.28 3.09 4.48
C GLY A 49 -9.03 4.41 3.79
N TRP A 50 -8.01 5.12 4.24
CA TRP A 50 -7.58 6.36 3.62
C TRP A 50 -6.06 6.49 3.71
N ALA A 51 -5.46 7.21 2.78
CA ALA A 51 -4.02 7.41 2.74
C ALA A 51 -3.68 8.65 1.92
N VAL A 52 -2.72 9.43 2.41
CA VAL A 52 -2.27 10.65 1.75
C VAL A 52 -0.75 10.75 1.82
N ASP A 53 -0.19 11.59 0.96
CA ASP A 53 1.20 12.01 1.06
C ASP A 53 1.25 13.27 1.92
N SER A 54 1.71 13.14 3.15
CA SER A 54 1.76 14.25 4.09
C SER A 54 2.85 15.26 3.74
N GLU A 55 3.87 14.85 3.04
CA GLU A 55 4.98 15.73 2.68
C GLU A 55 4.58 16.72 1.60
N THR A 56 3.92 16.24 0.55
CA THR A 56 3.46 17.11 -0.54
C THR A 56 2.03 17.60 -0.35
N LYS A 57 1.32 17.08 0.65
CA LYS A 57 -0.10 17.38 0.91
C LYS A 57 -0.97 17.06 -0.29
N THR A 58 -0.73 15.89 -0.87
CA THR A 58 -1.46 15.40 -2.04
C THR A 58 -2.00 14.00 -1.79
N VAL A 59 -2.84 13.56 -2.72
CA VAL A 59 -3.39 12.22 -2.72
C VAL A 59 -2.81 11.49 -3.92
N PRO A 60 -1.82 10.59 -3.72
CA PRO A 60 -1.31 9.79 -4.82
C PRO A 60 -2.44 8.95 -5.44
N THR A 61 -2.37 8.76 -6.76
CA THR A 61 -3.44 8.07 -7.49
C THR A 61 -3.60 6.62 -7.05
N ASN A 62 -2.48 5.93 -6.84
CA ASN A 62 -2.51 4.49 -6.59
C ASN A 62 -2.18 4.17 -5.15
N VAL A 63 -2.92 3.22 -4.60
CA VAL A 63 -2.64 2.62 -3.30
C VAL A 63 -2.53 1.13 -3.50
N ASN A 64 -1.42 0.56 -3.07
CA ASN A 64 -1.22 -0.88 -3.09
C ASN A 64 -1.32 -1.41 -1.67
N VAL A 65 -2.00 -2.53 -1.50
CA VAL A 65 -1.95 -3.28 -0.24
C VAL A 65 -0.85 -4.32 -0.39
N VAL A 66 0.05 -4.35 0.58
CA VAL A 66 1.16 -5.30 0.60
C VAL A 66 1.01 -6.24 1.78
N LEU A 67 0.95 -7.53 1.49
CA LEU A 67 0.86 -8.59 2.48
C LEU A 67 2.23 -9.25 2.63
N THR A 68 2.71 -9.37 3.85
CA THR A 68 4.02 -9.97 4.14
C THR A 68 3.84 -11.15 5.09
N ASN A 69 4.29 -12.33 4.67
CA ASN A 69 4.18 -13.52 5.50
C ASN A 69 5.35 -13.63 6.49
N LYS A 70 5.36 -14.71 7.28
CA LYS A 70 6.38 -14.90 8.31
C LYS A 70 7.79 -15.08 7.76
N GLN A 71 7.90 -15.57 6.52
CA GLN A 71 9.18 -15.75 5.86
C GLN A 71 9.70 -14.47 5.20
N GLY A 72 8.92 -13.39 5.26
CA GLY A 72 9.29 -12.13 4.64
C GLY A 72 8.92 -11.99 3.18
N HIS A 73 8.18 -12.94 2.62
CA HIS A 73 7.68 -12.83 1.25
C HIS A 73 6.56 -11.81 1.19
N THR A 74 6.57 -10.96 0.17
CA THR A 74 5.58 -9.90 0.01
C THR A 74 4.75 -10.13 -1.24
N TYR A 75 3.48 -9.74 -1.14
CA TYR A 75 2.50 -9.84 -2.21
C TYR A 75 1.75 -8.53 -2.29
N ALA A 76 1.82 -7.86 -3.44
CA ALA A 76 1.23 -6.53 -3.61
C ALA A 76 -0.03 -6.62 -4.47
N PHE A 77 -1.05 -5.87 -4.08
CA PHE A 77 -2.33 -5.81 -4.77
C PHE A 77 -2.65 -4.36 -5.10
N SER A 78 -2.81 -4.07 -6.38
CA SER A 78 -2.85 -2.68 -6.87
C SER A 78 -4.21 -2.23 -7.41
N HIS A 79 -5.23 -3.09 -7.39
CA HIS A 79 -6.56 -2.70 -7.84
C HIS A 79 -7.21 -1.75 -6.85
N SER A 80 -6.83 -0.48 -6.91
CA SER A 80 -7.33 0.52 -5.97
C SER A 80 -8.31 1.45 -6.65
N GLN A 81 -9.27 1.91 -5.86
CA GLN A 81 -10.22 2.95 -6.24
C GLN A 81 -10.17 4.00 -5.15
N ARG A 82 -10.01 5.27 -5.55
CA ARG A 82 -10.05 6.39 -4.62
C ARG A 82 -11.48 6.83 -4.37
N ASN A 83 -11.76 7.26 -3.16
CA ASN A 83 -13.10 7.66 -2.72
C ASN A 83 -13.02 8.93 -1.89
N PRO A 84 -14.09 9.75 -1.92
CA PRO A 84 -14.10 10.97 -1.09
C PRO A 84 -14.22 10.63 0.40
N ARG A 85 -13.44 11.35 1.20
CA ARG A 85 -13.42 11.25 2.65
C ARG A 85 -13.47 12.65 3.26
N PRO A 86 -14.68 13.25 3.30
CA PRO A 86 -14.82 14.57 3.93
C PRO A 86 -14.44 14.59 5.40
N ASP A 87 -14.57 13.45 6.09
CA ASP A 87 -14.14 13.33 7.48
C ASP A 87 -12.62 13.52 7.64
N VAL A 88 -11.83 13.03 6.69
CA VAL A 88 -10.36 13.19 6.70
C VAL A 88 -10.00 14.65 6.44
N VAL A 89 -10.68 15.30 5.48
CA VAL A 89 -10.49 16.73 5.21
C VAL A 89 -10.72 17.53 6.48
N LYS A 90 -11.79 17.25 7.18
CA LYS A 90 -12.14 17.98 8.39
C LYS A 90 -11.14 17.69 9.52
N ALA A 91 -10.78 16.43 9.71
CA ALA A 91 -9.89 16.04 10.79
C ALA A 91 -8.49 16.61 10.62
N LEU A 92 -7.98 16.67 9.38
CA LEU A 92 -6.64 17.13 9.08
C LEU A 92 -6.60 18.57 8.58
N ASN A 93 -7.77 19.21 8.45
CA ASN A 93 -7.91 20.59 7.98
C ASN A 93 -7.16 20.82 6.66
N GLN A 94 -7.35 19.91 5.71
CA GLN A 94 -6.68 19.96 4.41
C GLN A 94 -7.62 19.52 3.30
N GLU A 95 -8.07 20.47 2.48
CA GLU A 95 -9.04 20.21 1.41
C GLU A 95 -8.48 19.31 0.31
N ASN A 96 -7.18 19.32 0.11
CA ASN A 96 -6.53 18.46 -0.89
C ASN A 96 -6.73 16.99 -0.60
N TYR A 97 -7.15 16.62 0.61
CA TYR A 97 -7.30 15.22 1.02
C TYR A 97 -8.69 14.65 0.77
N LEU A 98 -9.51 15.34 -0.02
CA LEU A 98 -10.89 14.88 -0.24
C LEU A 98 -10.92 13.46 -0.82
N GLN A 99 -10.09 13.16 -1.81
CA GLN A 99 -10.08 11.84 -2.47
C GLN A 99 -9.13 10.86 -1.77
N SER A 100 -8.95 11.00 -0.47
CA SER A 100 -8.00 10.19 0.29
C SER A 100 -8.45 8.76 0.55
N GLY A 101 -9.75 8.49 0.48
CA GLY A 101 -10.25 7.14 0.68
C GLY A 101 -9.75 6.17 -0.39
N TYR A 102 -9.61 4.90 -0.02
CA TYR A 102 -9.25 3.86 -0.98
C TYR A 102 -10.03 2.60 -0.71
N ARG A 103 -10.17 1.81 -1.74
CA ARG A 103 -10.67 0.44 -1.68
C ARG A 103 -9.77 -0.42 -2.55
N VAL A 104 -9.24 -1.50 -2.00
CA VAL A 104 -8.44 -2.47 -2.73
C VAL A 104 -9.11 -3.82 -2.61
N LEU A 105 -9.47 -4.40 -3.74
CA LEU A 105 -9.96 -5.77 -3.80
C LEU A 105 -8.80 -6.67 -4.20
N ALA A 106 -8.40 -7.54 -3.30
CA ALA A 106 -7.25 -8.40 -3.51
C ALA A 106 -7.71 -9.84 -3.74
N ASP A 107 -7.29 -10.43 -4.86
CA ASP A 107 -7.48 -11.85 -5.10
C ASP A 107 -6.34 -12.60 -4.42
N VAL A 108 -6.64 -13.23 -3.30
CA VAL A 108 -5.66 -13.94 -2.49
C VAL A 108 -5.73 -15.45 -2.68
N SER A 109 -6.43 -15.90 -3.71
CA SER A 109 -6.67 -17.33 -3.94
C SER A 109 -5.39 -18.15 -4.13
N SER A 110 -4.32 -17.51 -4.64
CA SER A 110 -3.03 -18.18 -4.86
C SER A 110 -2.11 -18.14 -3.65
N LEU A 111 -2.49 -17.40 -2.60
CA LEU A 111 -1.67 -17.30 -1.40
C LEU A 111 -1.90 -18.50 -0.49
N THR A 112 -0.86 -18.90 0.22
CA THR A 112 -0.98 -19.96 1.22
C THR A 112 -1.70 -19.43 2.46
N ASN A 113 -2.38 -20.32 3.17
CA ASN A 113 -2.94 -19.98 4.47
C ASN A 113 -1.80 -19.65 5.43
N ASP A 114 -1.83 -18.45 5.96
CA ASP A 114 -0.77 -17.95 6.82
C ASP A 114 -1.25 -16.68 7.52
N THR A 115 -0.39 -16.14 8.34
CA THR A 115 -0.56 -14.83 8.96
C THR A 115 0.22 -13.79 8.14
N TYR A 116 -0.48 -12.74 7.72
CA TYR A 116 0.13 -11.68 6.90
C TYR A 116 0.08 -10.35 7.63
N LEU A 117 1.24 -9.70 7.73
CA LEU A 117 1.30 -8.30 8.12
C LEU A 117 0.90 -7.45 6.93
N ILE A 118 0.23 -6.33 7.19
CA ILE A 118 -0.33 -5.50 6.13
C ILE A 118 0.34 -4.13 6.16
N SER A 119 0.80 -3.70 5.00
CA SER A 119 1.24 -2.33 4.78
C SER A 119 0.60 -1.77 3.53
N LEU A 120 0.60 -0.44 3.42
CA LEU A 120 0.12 0.26 2.24
C LEU A 120 1.32 0.89 1.54
N GLN A 121 1.31 0.89 0.23
CA GLN A 121 2.32 1.59 -0.55
C GLN A 121 1.64 2.49 -1.56
N MET A 122 2.15 3.70 -1.69
CA MET A 122 1.68 4.66 -2.68
C MET A 122 2.87 5.05 -3.55
N PRO A 123 2.96 4.50 -4.76
CA PRO A 123 4.04 4.90 -5.67
C PRO A 123 3.77 6.31 -6.23
N THR A 124 4.83 7.09 -6.33
CA THR A 124 4.82 8.40 -6.97
C THR A 124 5.87 8.39 -8.09
N GLU A 125 6.05 9.52 -8.77
CA GLU A 125 7.04 9.60 -9.85
C GLU A 125 8.45 9.22 -9.41
N ASP A 126 8.86 9.68 -8.21
CA ASP A 126 10.23 9.55 -7.74
C ASP A 126 10.36 8.78 -6.44
N SER A 127 9.27 8.31 -5.87
CA SER A 127 9.33 7.66 -4.55
C SER A 127 8.23 6.63 -4.37
N VAL A 128 8.39 5.81 -3.35
CA VAL A 128 7.34 4.91 -2.86
C VAL A 128 7.09 5.29 -1.40
N ILE A 129 5.87 5.68 -1.11
CA ILE A 129 5.45 6.02 0.24
C ILE A 129 4.90 4.78 0.88
N THR A 130 5.47 4.37 2.01
CA THR A 130 5.02 3.20 2.75
C THR A 130 4.32 3.65 4.02
N CYS A 131 3.17 3.08 4.26
CA CYS A 131 2.42 3.27 5.48
C CYS A 131 2.19 1.92 6.13
N LYS A 132 2.76 1.73 7.31
CA LYS A 132 2.60 0.48 8.04
C LYS A 132 1.32 0.53 8.84
N THR A 133 0.53 -0.53 8.74
CA THR A 133 -0.66 -0.68 9.57
C THR A 133 -0.35 -1.59 10.74
N ARG A 134 -1.24 -1.59 11.73
CA ARG A 134 -1.15 -2.53 12.83
C ARG A 134 -2.02 -3.76 12.62
N LYS A 135 -2.65 -3.84 11.45
CA LYS A 135 -3.61 -4.91 11.19
C LYS A 135 -2.92 -6.13 10.63
N VAL A 136 -3.51 -7.26 10.92
CA VAL A 136 -3.00 -8.58 10.53
C VAL A 136 -4.13 -9.34 9.87
N LEU A 137 -3.82 -10.00 8.77
CA LEU A 137 -4.75 -10.88 8.06
C LEU A 137 -4.38 -12.33 8.35
N LEU A 138 -5.33 -13.09 8.90
CA LEU A 138 -5.22 -14.54 9.00
C LEU A 138 -5.97 -15.14 7.83
N LEU A 139 -5.25 -15.69 6.87
CA LEU A 139 -5.85 -16.29 5.69
C LEU A 139 -6.08 -17.77 5.95
N LYS A 140 -7.34 -18.19 5.85
CA LYS A 140 -7.77 -19.55 6.14
C LYS A 140 -8.80 -20.01 5.11
N GLN A 141 -8.39 -20.09 3.89
CA GLN A 141 -9.22 -20.56 2.77
C GLN A 141 -9.52 -22.05 2.84
#